data_b13f8635bb7830b635df8734dbdfd08a
#
_entry.id   b13f8635bb7830b635df8734dbdfd08a
#
_cell.length_a   1.000
_cell.length_b   1.000
_cell.length_c   1.000
_cell.angle_alpha   90.00
_cell.angle_beta   90.00
_cell.angle_gamma   90.00
#
_symmetry.space_group_name_H-M   'P 1'
#
loop_
_entity.id
_entity.type
_entity.pdbx_description
1 polymer ?
#
loop_
_entity_poly.entity_id
_entity_poly.type
_entity_poly.pdbx_seq_one_letter_code
_entity_poly.pdbx_strand_id
1 'polypeptide(L)'
;MYNKNAVFAAACLGMLLFGIVFLSLGSVNNMLAERFKLDDQSIGTLTALLPFGILAGSLLFGSIVDRFGYRWPLVISSLIVGLALEVIAATSTRHLVQFFVFFIGFGGGMLNGATNALTADVSEGERGAKLSLLGVFFGIGALLMPSTLAALAHSYSASTIVAAVCALVLIPAVYCLLIQFPPPKMEHALLTPFVGFALLRDPFFLAACLAMAIQSGLEGMSNDWMTRYFKLVVIPPENFTERSAQLSLVSLTAAMVATRFILAGLLKWIASPIVLAASLALTSIGAIVLQTSAGSLTPALVGTALIGCGLAAIFPVVLGYVGDRYPTLSGTAFSTIFVIALAGNMAINKTFSLIAQRHSVAQYPQMMLGLLACSAVLLFFVIKRIGSAFPRSTS
;
A
#
# COMPACT_ATOMS: atom_id res chain seq x y z
N MET A 1 1.89 -30.65 8.91
CA MET A 1 2.99 -29.67 8.64
C MET A 1 2.61 -28.84 7.44
N TYR A 2 2.59 -27.51 7.53
CA TYR A 2 2.32 -26.64 6.39
C TYR A 2 3.59 -26.36 5.58
N ASN A 3 3.43 -26.13 4.26
CA ASN A 3 4.55 -25.76 3.38
C ASN A 3 4.71 -24.25 3.36
N LYS A 4 5.82 -23.70 3.89
CA LYS A 4 6.10 -22.26 3.97
C LYS A 4 6.04 -21.57 2.59
N ASN A 5 6.52 -22.23 1.52
CA ASN A 5 6.49 -21.66 0.18
C ASN A 5 5.06 -21.59 -0.39
N ALA A 6 4.24 -22.61 -0.16
CA ALA A 6 2.84 -22.58 -0.58
C ALA A 6 2.05 -21.50 0.17
N VAL A 7 2.30 -21.34 1.46
CA VAL A 7 1.68 -20.27 2.27
C VAL A 7 2.13 -18.89 1.84
N PHE A 8 3.41 -18.72 1.52
CA PHE A 8 3.92 -17.45 0.97
C PHE A 8 3.31 -17.15 -0.42
N ALA A 9 3.12 -18.17 -1.27
CA ALA A 9 2.43 -17.99 -2.55
C ALA A 9 0.96 -17.54 -2.35
N ALA A 10 0.26 -18.05 -1.33
CA ALA A 10 -1.07 -17.57 -0.99
C ALA A 10 -1.07 -16.08 -0.59
N ALA A 11 -0.07 -15.65 0.20
CA ALA A 11 0.11 -14.24 0.55
C ALA A 11 0.36 -13.39 -0.70
N CYS A 12 1.20 -13.85 -1.65
CA CYS A 12 1.46 -13.16 -2.91
C CYS A 12 0.19 -13.02 -3.77
N LEU A 13 -0.62 -14.06 -3.89
CA LEU A 13 -1.90 -14.01 -4.62
C LEU A 13 -2.90 -13.06 -3.96
N GLY A 14 -3.02 -13.09 -2.63
CA GLY A 14 -3.86 -12.15 -1.89
C GLY A 14 -3.40 -10.70 -2.04
N MET A 15 -2.08 -10.46 -2.06
CA MET A 15 -1.51 -9.12 -2.23
C MET A 15 -1.68 -8.59 -3.66
N LEU A 16 -1.58 -9.47 -4.67
CA LEU A 16 -1.91 -9.15 -6.06
C LEU A 16 -3.38 -8.72 -6.16
N LEU A 17 -4.28 -9.46 -5.52
CA LEU A 17 -5.70 -9.10 -5.46
C LEU A 17 -5.94 -7.76 -4.76
N PHE A 18 -5.23 -7.47 -3.67
CA PHE A 18 -5.29 -6.16 -3.04
C PHE A 18 -4.81 -5.04 -3.98
N GLY A 19 -3.76 -5.29 -4.78
CA GLY A 19 -3.31 -4.35 -5.80
C GLY A 19 -4.41 -4.04 -6.84
N ILE A 20 -5.10 -5.08 -7.34
CA ILE A 20 -6.25 -4.93 -8.24
C ILE A 20 -7.33 -4.05 -7.59
N VAL A 21 -7.69 -4.34 -6.33
CA VAL A 21 -8.68 -3.57 -5.55
C VAL A 21 -8.29 -2.10 -5.46
N PHE A 22 -7.04 -1.82 -5.12
CA PHE A 22 -6.58 -0.47 -4.81
C PHE A 22 -6.73 0.50 -5.98
N LEU A 23 -6.44 0.06 -7.21
CA LEU A 23 -6.58 0.88 -8.42
C LEU A 23 -7.87 0.62 -9.23
N SER A 24 -8.70 -0.34 -8.81
CA SER A 24 -9.91 -0.68 -9.56
C SER A 24 -10.88 0.49 -9.70
N LEU A 25 -11.17 1.17 -8.60
CA LEU A 25 -12.12 2.28 -8.58
C LEU A 25 -11.64 3.45 -9.46
N GLY A 26 -10.37 3.84 -9.36
CA GLY A 26 -9.79 4.89 -10.20
C GLY A 26 -9.90 4.56 -11.69
N SER A 27 -9.71 3.29 -12.04
CA SER A 27 -9.77 2.82 -13.43
C SER A 27 -11.19 2.83 -14.03
N VAL A 28 -12.23 2.61 -13.22
CA VAL A 28 -13.61 2.53 -13.68
C VAL A 28 -14.47 3.74 -13.30
N ASN A 29 -13.90 4.72 -12.62
CA ASN A 29 -14.65 5.86 -12.06
C ASN A 29 -15.40 6.66 -13.13
N ASN A 30 -14.75 6.97 -14.26
CA ASN A 30 -15.38 7.71 -15.37
C ASN A 30 -16.54 6.90 -15.98
N MET A 31 -16.35 5.59 -16.15
CA MET A 31 -17.41 4.70 -16.66
C MET A 31 -18.60 4.63 -15.69
N LEU A 32 -18.36 4.56 -14.38
CA LEU A 32 -19.43 4.60 -13.38
C LEU A 32 -20.14 5.95 -13.37
N ALA A 33 -19.39 7.05 -13.51
CA ALA A 33 -19.95 8.40 -13.60
C ALA A 33 -20.91 8.55 -14.79
N GLU A 34 -20.52 8.09 -15.98
CA GLU A 34 -21.34 8.11 -17.17
C GLU A 34 -22.56 7.18 -17.06
N ARG A 35 -22.34 5.92 -16.61
CA ARG A 35 -23.40 4.90 -16.52
C ARG A 35 -24.52 5.28 -15.57
N PHE A 36 -24.17 5.91 -14.43
CA PHE A 36 -25.13 6.28 -13.38
C PHE A 36 -25.46 7.77 -13.37
N LYS A 37 -24.92 8.55 -14.33
CA LYS A 37 -25.08 10.02 -14.41
C LYS A 37 -24.77 10.70 -13.08
N LEU A 38 -23.59 10.35 -12.50
CA LEU A 38 -23.19 10.84 -11.19
C LEU A 38 -22.75 12.30 -11.30
N ASP A 39 -23.17 13.09 -10.33
CA ASP A 39 -22.64 14.42 -10.08
C ASP A 39 -21.29 14.35 -9.31
N ASP A 40 -20.57 15.45 -9.29
CA ASP A 40 -19.24 15.53 -8.64
C ASP A 40 -19.28 15.13 -7.15
N GLN A 41 -20.38 15.45 -6.45
CA GLN A 41 -20.56 15.07 -5.05
C GLN A 41 -20.66 13.54 -4.89
N SER A 42 -21.33 12.90 -5.80
CA SER A 42 -21.52 11.43 -5.80
C SER A 42 -20.24 10.69 -6.15
N ILE A 43 -19.48 11.23 -7.11
CA ILE A 43 -18.13 10.73 -7.45
C ILE A 43 -17.21 10.86 -6.24
N GLY A 44 -17.22 12.02 -5.56
CA GLY A 44 -16.47 12.23 -4.33
C GLY A 44 -16.85 11.24 -3.22
N THR A 45 -18.14 10.91 -3.09
CA THR A 45 -18.61 9.90 -2.13
C THR A 45 -18.07 8.51 -2.45
N LEU A 46 -18.14 8.08 -3.73
CA LEU A 46 -17.58 6.79 -4.16
C LEU A 46 -16.07 6.71 -3.91
N THR A 47 -15.35 7.78 -4.23
CA THR A 47 -13.90 7.85 -4.04
C THR A 47 -13.51 7.77 -2.55
N ALA A 48 -14.34 8.27 -1.64
CA ALA A 48 -14.12 8.20 -0.20
C ALA A 48 -14.47 6.82 0.41
N LEU A 49 -15.46 6.11 -0.16
CA LEU A 49 -15.92 4.83 0.38
C LEU A 49 -14.88 3.72 0.30
N LEU A 50 -14.06 3.68 -0.75
CA LEU A 50 -13.02 2.66 -0.91
C LEU A 50 -11.94 2.77 0.19
N PRO A 51 -11.28 3.92 0.41
CA PRO A 51 -10.32 4.08 1.52
C PRO A 51 -10.95 3.85 2.89
N PHE A 52 -12.21 4.27 3.09
CA PHE A 52 -12.93 4.02 4.34
C PHE A 52 -13.16 2.53 4.58
N GLY A 53 -13.51 1.77 3.55
CA GLY A 53 -13.57 0.31 3.60
C GLY A 53 -12.21 -0.30 3.93
N ILE A 54 -11.13 0.15 3.28
CA ILE A 54 -9.76 -0.32 3.56
C ILE A 54 -9.39 -0.08 5.03
N LEU A 55 -9.71 1.10 5.57
CA LEU A 55 -9.49 1.43 6.98
C LEU A 55 -10.24 0.47 7.91
N ALA A 56 -11.52 0.21 7.65
CA ALA A 56 -12.34 -0.71 8.45
C ALA A 56 -11.81 -2.15 8.41
N GLY A 57 -11.44 -2.65 7.22
CA GLY A 57 -10.80 -3.95 7.05
C GLY A 57 -9.45 -4.04 7.76
N SER A 58 -8.64 -2.99 7.67
CA SER A 58 -7.34 -2.90 8.33
C SER A 58 -7.45 -2.86 9.86
N LEU A 59 -8.52 -2.30 10.40
CA LEU A 59 -8.76 -2.29 11.85
C LEU A 59 -9.11 -3.67 12.39
N LEU A 60 -9.86 -4.46 11.63
CA LEU A 60 -10.42 -5.72 12.11
C LEU A 60 -9.52 -6.93 11.86
N PHE A 61 -8.70 -6.93 10.80
CA PHE A 61 -7.97 -8.13 10.39
C PHE A 61 -7.07 -8.69 11.48
N GLY A 62 -6.41 -7.83 12.26
CA GLY A 62 -5.41 -8.25 13.25
C GLY A 62 -5.99 -9.21 14.27
N SER A 63 -7.05 -8.79 14.94
CA SER A 63 -7.75 -9.62 15.93
C SER A 63 -8.33 -10.89 15.31
N ILE A 64 -8.78 -10.82 14.06
CA ILE A 64 -9.37 -11.96 13.36
C ILE A 64 -8.30 -13.00 13.01
N VAL A 65 -7.15 -12.58 12.44
CA VAL A 65 -6.10 -13.53 12.05
C VAL A 65 -5.38 -14.12 13.25
N ASP A 66 -5.16 -13.36 14.32
CA ASP A 66 -4.52 -13.85 15.53
C ASP A 66 -5.40 -14.92 16.23
N ARG A 67 -6.72 -14.81 16.16
CA ARG A 67 -7.67 -15.73 16.76
C ARG A 67 -8.07 -16.92 15.87
N PHE A 68 -8.37 -16.67 14.58
CA PHE A 68 -8.94 -17.70 13.66
C PHE A 68 -7.92 -18.20 12.65
N GLY A 69 -6.67 -17.67 12.68
CA GLY A 69 -5.65 -17.96 11.68
C GLY A 69 -5.93 -17.25 10.34
N TYR A 70 -5.11 -17.56 9.36
CA TYR A 70 -5.07 -16.81 8.08
C TYR A 70 -6.02 -17.34 7.02
N ARG A 71 -6.35 -18.65 7.06
CA ARG A 71 -7.10 -19.34 5.99
C ARG A 71 -8.43 -18.66 5.68
N TRP A 72 -9.30 -18.56 6.69
CA TRP A 72 -10.65 -18.03 6.51
C TRP A 72 -10.69 -16.55 6.21
N PRO A 73 -9.92 -15.67 6.88
CA PRO A 73 -9.83 -14.27 6.50
C PRO A 73 -9.43 -14.05 5.04
N LEU A 74 -8.43 -14.77 4.52
CA LEU A 74 -8.01 -14.67 3.11
C LEU A 74 -9.09 -15.17 2.14
N VAL A 75 -9.73 -16.31 2.42
CA VAL A 75 -10.82 -16.84 1.59
C VAL A 75 -12.00 -15.90 1.56
N ILE A 76 -12.51 -15.49 2.73
CA ILE A 76 -13.70 -14.66 2.84
C ILE A 76 -13.46 -13.29 2.20
N SER A 77 -12.31 -12.67 2.44
CA SER A 77 -11.97 -11.37 1.86
C SER A 77 -11.85 -11.43 0.34
N SER A 78 -11.26 -12.51 -0.21
CA SER A 78 -11.21 -12.72 -1.66
C SER A 78 -12.62 -12.88 -2.26
N LEU A 79 -13.50 -13.64 -1.59
CA LEU A 79 -14.89 -13.81 -2.04
C LEU A 79 -15.69 -12.51 -1.95
N ILE A 80 -15.50 -11.72 -0.88
CA ILE A 80 -16.14 -10.40 -0.75
C ILE A 80 -15.73 -9.49 -1.91
N VAL A 81 -14.44 -9.42 -2.23
CA VAL A 81 -13.92 -8.62 -3.34
C VAL A 81 -14.49 -9.09 -4.67
N GLY A 82 -14.47 -10.40 -4.94
CA GLY A 82 -14.98 -10.97 -6.19
C GLY A 82 -16.47 -10.71 -6.36
N LEU A 83 -17.28 -11.01 -5.34
CA LEU A 83 -18.72 -10.76 -5.36
C LEU A 83 -19.03 -9.27 -5.53
N ALA A 84 -18.31 -8.40 -4.83
CA ALA A 84 -18.53 -6.97 -4.90
C ALA A 84 -18.22 -6.41 -6.31
N LEU A 85 -17.13 -6.84 -6.94
CA LEU A 85 -16.81 -6.45 -8.32
C LEU A 85 -17.88 -6.92 -9.30
N GLU A 86 -18.35 -8.18 -9.17
CA GLU A 86 -19.40 -8.74 -10.04
C GLU A 86 -20.72 -7.98 -9.90
N VAL A 87 -21.14 -7.69 -8.67
CA VAL A 87 -22.36 -6.92 -8.42
C VAL A 87 -22.24 -5.51 -9.00
N ILE A 88 -21.09 -4.83 -8.85
CA ILE A 88 -20.88 -3.50 -9.45
C ILE A 88 -20.95 -3.57 -10.99
N ALA A 89 -20.39 -4.61 -11.59
CA ALA A 89 -20.46 -4.80 -13.05
C ALA A 89 -21.89 -5.04 -13.54
N ALA A 90 -22.70 -5.81 -12.81
CA ALA A 90 -24.04 -6.23 -13.20
C ALA A 90 -25.16 -5.25 -12.79
N THR A 91 -24.99 -4.50 -11.68
CA THR A 91 -26.09 -3.69 -11.12
C THR A 91 -26.41 -2.45 -11.93
N SER A 92 -27.67 -2.04 -11.89
CA SER A 92 -28.14 -0.73 -12.39
C SER A 92 -28.50 0.23 -11.26
N THR A 93 -28.27 -0.15 -9.99
CA THR A 93 -28.67 0.61 -8.81
C THR A 93 -27.47 1.31 -8.17
N ARG A 94 -27.50 2.65 -8.13
CA ARG A 94 -26.42 3.49 -7.58
C ARG A 94 -26.07 3.14 -6.13
N HIS A 95 -27.07 2.93 -5.26
CA HIS A 95 -26.84 2.62 -3.86
C HIS A 95 -26.14 1.27 -3.66
N LEU A 96 -26.39 0.29 -4.53
CA LEU A 96 -25.65 -0.96 -4.52
C LEU A 96 -24.18 -0.76 -4.90
N VAL A 97 -23.89 0.10 -5.89
CA VAL A 97 -22.48 0.44 -6.22
C VAL A 97 -21.78 1.03 -5.01
N GLN A 98 -22.38 2.02 -4.33
CA GLN A 98 -21.78 2.63 -3.14
C GLN A 98 -21.54 1.61 -2.03
N PHE A 99 -22.52 0.75 -1.76
CA PHE A 99 -22.39 -0.32 -0.76
C PHE A 99 -21.25 -1.28 -1.10
N PHE A 100 -21.19 -1.76 -2.32
CA PHE A 100 -20.16 -2.73 -2.71
C PHE A 100 -18.77 -2.12 -2.91
N VAL A 101 -18.64 -0.83 -3.24
CA VAL A 101 -17.35 -0.12 -3.22
C VAL A 101 -16.75 -0.11 -1.81
N PHE A 102 -17.56 0.11 -0.77
CA PHE A 102 -17.09 -0.03 0.61
C PHE A 102 -16.60 -1.46 0.90
N PHE A 103 -17.34 -2.50 0.47
CA PHE A 103 -16.96 -3.89 0.70
C PHE A 103 -15.74 -4.34 -0.11
N ILE A 104 -15.51 -3.80 -1.32
CA ILE A 104 -14.25 -3.98 -2.04
C ILE A 104 -13.10 -3.44 -1.18
N GLY A 105 -13.24 -2.23 -0.65
CA GLY A 105 -12.25 -1.64 0.26
C GLY A 105 -12.04 -2.48 1.51
N PHE A 106 -13.11 -2.93 2.16
CA PHE A 106 -13.06 -3.75 3.37
C PHE A 106 -12.31 -5.07 3.13
N GLY A 107 -12.67 -5.81 2.09
CA GLY A 107 -11.97 -7.04 1.71
C GLY A 107 -10.51 -6.76 1.34
N GLY A 108 -10.23 -5.67 0.62
CA GLY A 108 -8.88 -5.24 0.28
C GLY A 108 -8.03 -4.91 1.51
N GLY A 109 -8.58 -4.19 2.49
CA GLY A 109 -7.89 -3.88 3.76
C GLY A 109 -7.56 -5.14 4.59
N MET A 110 -8.51 -6.09 4.64
CA MET A 110 -8.29 -7.40 5.24
C MET A 110 -7.19 -8.19 4.53
N LEU A 111 -7.21 -8.24 3.18
CA LEU A 111 -6.19 -8.92 2.38
C LEU A 111 -4.80 -8.29 2.59
N ASN A 112 -4.70 -6.96 2.51
CA ASN A 112 -3.43 -6.25 2.74
C ASN A 112 -2.85 -6.62 4.10
N GLY A 113 -3.66 -6.51 5.16
CA GLY A 113 -3.21 -6.80 6.50
C GLY A 113 -2.83 -8.26 6.71
N ALA A 114 -3.72 -9.19 6.33
CA ALA A 114 -3.51 -10.62 6.52
C ALA A 114 -2.30 -11.15 5.72
N THR A 115 -2.08 -10.69 4.48
CA THR A 115 -0.95 -11.13 3.65
C THR A 115 0.39 -10.63 4.19
N ASN A 116 0.46 -9.38 4.67
CA ASN A 116 1.66 -8.85 5.31
C ASN A 116 1.99 -9.58 6.61
N ALA A 117 1.00 -9.79 7.49
CA ALA A 117 1.19 -10.51 8.75
C ALA A 117 1.59 -11.98 8.50
N LEU A 118 0.91 -12.67 7.57
CA LEU A 118 1.24 -14.03 7.17
C LEU A 118 2.67 -14.13 6.65
N THR A 119 3.08 -13.21 5.77
CA THR A 119 4.43 -13.16 5.21
C THR A 119 5.47 -12.99 6.31
N ALA A 120 5.24 -12.07 7.25
CA ALA A 120 6.14 -11.87 8.38
C ALA A 120 6.25 -13.13 9.26
N ASP A 121 5.14 -13.83 9.49
CA ASP A 121 5.10 -15.02 10.35
C ASP A 121 5.83 -16.23 9.76
N VAL A 122 5.72 -16.45 8.44
CA VAL A 122 6.34 -17.62 7.80
C VAL A 122 7.77 -17.38 7.31
N SER A 123 8.25 -16.13 7.39
CA SER A 123 9.54 -15.70 6.85
C SER A 123 10.55 -15.30 7.93
N GLU A 124 10.63 -16.07 8.99
CA GLU A 124 11.56 -15.84 10.10
C GLU A 124 13.00 -15.70 9.58
N GLY A 125 13.69 -14.64 10.01
CA GLY A 125 15.05 -14.33 9.53
C GLY A 125 15.15 -13.57 8.20
N GLU A 126 14.09 -13.61 7.34
CA GLU A 126 14.04 -12.95 6.02
C GLU A 126 12.82 -12.03 5.84
N ARG A 127 12.21 -11.56 6.93
CA ARG A 127 10.93 -10.81 6.90
C ARG A 127 10.96 -9.63 5.94
N GLY A 128 11.95 -8.76 6.04
CA GLY A 128 12.09 -7.58 5.17
C GLY A 128 12.19 -7.95 3.68
N ALA A 129 12.98 -8.97 3.34
CA ALA A 129 13.14 -9.44 1.97
C ALA A 129 11.82 -10.00 1.41
N LYS A 130 11.13 -10.83 2.17
CA LYS A 130 9.84 -11.43 1.75
C LYS A 130 8.72 -10.40 1.68
N LEU A 131 8.65 -9.45 2.62
CA LEU A 131 7.71 -8.33 2.56
C LEU A 131 7.99 -7.40 1.37
N SER A 132 9.26 -7.20 1.00
CA SER A 132 9.61 -6.46 -0.22
C SER A 132 9.12 -7.19 -1.48
N LEU A 133 9.34 -8.50 -1.56
CA LEU A 133 8.83 -9.33 -2.66
C LEU A 133 7.30 -9.33 -2.71
N LEU A 134 6.63 -9.40 -1.56
CA LEU A 134 5.18 -9.27 -1.47
C LEU A 134 4.69 -7.95 -2.09
N GLY A 135 5.40 -6.84 -1.87
CA GLY A 135 5.11 -5.53 -2.45
C GLY A 135 5.23 -5.49 -3.98
N VAL A 136 6.04 -6.37 -4.62
CA VAL A 136 6.08 -6.52 -6.08
C VAL A 136 4.74 -7.05 -6.59
N PHE A 137 4.15 -8.04 -5.92
CA PHE A 137 2.83 -8.58 -6.30
C PHE A 137 1.72 -7.54 -6.16
N PHE A 138 1.79 -6.67 -5.13
CA PHE A 138 0.92 -5.49 -5.05
C PHE A 138 1.05 -4.61 -6.31
N GLY A 139 2.27 -4.25 -6.70
CA GLY A 139 2.52 -3.41 -7.87
C GLY A 139 2.01 -4.03 -9.17
N ILE A 140 2.22 -5.33 -9.37
CA ILE A 140 1.69 -6.07 -10.52
C ILE A 140 0.16 -6.02 -10.51
N GLY A 141 -0.48 -6.31 -9.38
CA GLY A 141 -1.93 -6.26 -9.23
C GLY A 141 -2.50 -4.87 -9.48
N ALA A 142 -1.84 -3.84 -8.98
CA ALA A 142 -2.24 -2.45 -9.17
C ALA A 142 -2.24 -2.02 -10.64
N LEU A 143 -1.32 -2.54 -11.44
CA LEU A 143 -1.26 -2.26 -12.87
C LEU A 143 -2.21 -3.14 -13.71
N LEU A 144 -2.67 -4.25 -13.18
CA LEU A 144 -3.44 -5.23 -13.95
C LEU A 144 -4.77 -4.66 -14.45
N MET A 145 -5.59 -4.05 -13.58
CA MET A 145 -6.90 -3.51 -13.96
C MET A 145 -6.80 -2.39 -15.00
N PRO A 146 -6.03 -1.31 -14.79
CA PRO A 146 -5.92 -0.24 -15.78
C PRO A 146 -5.32 -0.72 -17.09
N SER A 147 -4.32 -1.64 -17.06
CA SER A 147 -3.71 -2.19 -18.27
C SER A 147 -4.67 -3.06 -19.07
N THR A 148 -5.45 -3.90 -18.37
CA THR A 148 -6.45 -4.77 -19.01
C THR A 148 -7.57 -3.94 -19.64
N LEU A 149 -8.06 -2.92 -18.93
CA LEU A 149 -9.05 -1.99 -19.48
C LEU A 149 -8.50 -1.27 -20.72
N ALA A 150 -7.28 -0.73 -20.65
CA ALA A 150 -6.68 -0.03 -21.77
C ALA A 150 -6.46 -0.93 -22.99
N ALA A 151 -6.05 -2.19 -22.79
CA ALA A 151 -5.81 -3.14 -23.88
C ALA A 151 -7.09 -3.68 -24.52
N LEU A 152 -8.15 -3.88 -23.74
CA LEU A 152 -9.36 -4.57 -24.19
C LEU A 152 -10.56 -3.65 -24.41
N ALA A 153 -10.48 -2.36 -24.06
CA ALA A 153 -11.58 -1.39 -24.17
C ALA A 153 -12.13 -1.23 -25.59
N HIS A 154 -11.32 -1.49 -26.63
CA HIS A 154 -11.75 -1.44 -28.02
C HIS A 154 -12.55 -2.67 -28.48
N SER A 155 -12.39 -3.82 -27.79
CA SER A 155 -12.95 -5.12 -28.22
C SER A 155 -14.09 -5.59 -27.31
N TYR A 156 -14.11 -5.16 -26.05
CA TYR A 156 -15.03 -5.65 -25.03
C TYR A 156 -15.61 -4.49 -24.20
N SER A 157 -16.83 -4.66 -23.70
CA SER A 157 -17.40 -3.72 -22.76
C SER A 157 -16.62 -3.74 -21.43
N ALA A 158 -16.54 -2.62 -20.72
CA ALA A 158 -15.86 -2.55 -19.43
C ALA A 158 -16.48 -3.52 -18.40
N SER A 159 -17.80 -3.75 -18.45
CA SER A 159 -18.47 -4.76 -17.60
C SER A 159 -17.97 -6.18 -17.87
N THR A 160 -17.77 -6.55 -19.14
CA THR A 160 -17.22 -7.87 -19.52
C THR A 160 -15.78 -8.01 -19.02
N ILE A 161 -14.97 -6.97 -19.13
CA ILE A 161 -13.58 -6.98 -18.63
C ILE A 161 -13.56 -7.13 -17.11
N VAL A 162 -14.41 -6.39 -16.39
CA VAL A 162 -14.52 -6.50 -14.93
C VAL A 162 -14.97 -7.90 -14.53
N ALA A 163 -15.97 -8.49 -15.18
CA ALA A 163 -16.42 -9.86 -14.92
C ALA A 163 -15.29 -10.90 -15.17
N ALA A 164 -14.50 -10.73 -16.23
CA ALA A 164 -13.33 -11.61 -16.47
C ALA A 164 -12.26 -11.49 -15.37
N VAL A 165 -12.01 -10.27 -14.88
CA VAL A 165 -11.12 -10.04 -13.74
C VAL A 165 -11.68 -10.68 -12.47
N CYS A 166 -13.00 -10.67 -12.26
CA CYS A 166 -13.66 -11.32 -11.13
C CYS A 166 -13.39 -12.83 -11.10
N ALA A 167 -13.36 -13.49 -12.25
CA ALA A 167 -13.01 -14.91 -12.33
C ALA A 167 -11.58 -15.17 -11.82
N LEU A 168 -10.62 -14.28 -12.14
CA LEU A 168 -9.25 -14.36 -11.64
C LEU A 168 -9.17 -14.11 -10.12
N VAL A 169 -10.08 -13.31 -9.56
CA VAL A 169 -10.16 -13.00 -8.13
C VAL A 169 -10.50 -14.24 -7.30
N LEU A 170 -11.18 -15.23 -7.87
CA LEU A 170 -11.50 -16.50 -7.19
C LEU A 170 -10.26 -17.41 -7.03
N ILE A 171 -9.22 -17.23 -7.83
CA ILE A 171 -8.00 -18.05 -7.76
C ILE A 171 -7.37 -18.04 -6.36
N PRO A 172 -7.14 -16.87 -5.72
CA PRO A 172 -6.62 -16.83 -4.35
C PRO A 172 -7.50 -17.57 -3.35
N ALA A 173 -8.84 -17.43 -3.46
CA ALA A 173 -9.77 -18.10 -2.56
C ALA A 173 -9.68 -19.62 -2.69
N VAL A 174 -9.72 -20.15 -3.91
CA VAL A 174 -9.60 -21.60 -4.18
C VAL A 174 -8.23 -22.11 -3.72
N TYR A 175 -7.14 -21.40 -4.04
CA TYR A 175 -5.80 -21.77 -3.62
C TYR A 175 -5.68 -21.86 -2.08
N CYS A 176 -6.22 -20.87 -1.35
CA CYS A 176 -6.24 -20.86 0.11
C CYS A 176 -7.07 -22.01 0.72
N LEU A 177 -8.09 -22.52 0.04
CA LEU A 177 -8.85 -23.68 0.49
C LEU A 177 -8.06 -25.00 0.36
N LEU A 178 -7.16 -25.09 -0.62
CA LEU A 178 -6.41 -26.32 -0.94
C LEU A 178 -5.14 -26.51 -0.10
N ILE A 179 -4.59 -25.43 0.49
CA ILE A 179 -3.35 -25.51 1.27
C ILE A 179 -3.59 -25.51 2.78
N GLN A 180 -2.57 -25.97 3.53
CA GLN A 180 -2.55 -25.88 5.00
C GLN A 180 -1.84 -24.62 5.45
N PHE A 181 -2.43 -23.91 6.40
CA PHE A 181 -1.89 -22.71 7.04
C PHE A 181 -1.30 -22.99 8.42
N PRO A 182 -0.43 -22.10 8.96
CA PRO A 182 -0.03 -22.18 10.36
C PRO A 182 -1.26 -22.08 11.28
N PRO A 183 -1.21 -22.70 12.46
CA PRO A 183 -2.30 -22.63 13.45
C PRO A 183 -2.49 -21.19 13.94
N PRO A 184 -3.70 -20.85 14.42
CA PRO A 184 -3.96 -19.56 15.05
C PRO A 184 -3.08 -19.38 16.29
N LYS A 185 -2.72 -18.14 16.61
CA LYS A 185 -1.79 -17.79 17.70
C LYS A 185 -2.48 -17.67 19.06
N MET A 186 -3.74 -17.26 19.06
CA MET A 186 -4.49 -16.90 20.25
C MET A 186 -5.93 -17.45 20.21
N GLU A 187 -6.09 -18.79 20.21
CA GLU A 187 -7.42 -19.43 20.07
C GLU A 187 -8.47 -19.00 21.10
N HIS A 188 -8.05 -18.56 22.29
CA HIS A 188 -8.94 -18.20 23.40
C HIS A 188 -9.01 -16.68 23.68
N ALA A 189 -8.35 -15.82 22.87
CA ALA A 189 -8.39 -14.40 23.09
C ALA A 189 -9.75 -13.79 22.70
N LEU A 190 -10.17 -12.77 23.46
CA LEU A 190 -11.34 -11.98 23.09
C LEU A 190 -11.04 -11.16 21.82
N LEU A 191 -12.01 -11.08 20.89
CA LEU A 191 -11.95 -10.18 19.74
C LEU A 191 -12.06 -8.73 20.23
N THR A 192 -10.92 -8.09 20.44
CA THR A 192 -10.86 -6.69 20.86
C THR A 192 -10.02 -5.92 19.84
N PRO A 193 -10.64 -5.29 18.82
CA PRO A 193 -9.94 -4.60 17.73
C PRO A 193 -9.00 -3.50 18.20
N PHE A 194 -9.22 -3.00 19.42
CA PHE A 194 -8.45 -1.90 19.99
C PHE A 194 -7.30 -2.32 20.92
N VAL A 195 -7.09 -3.63 21.16
CA VAL A 195 -5.97 -4.11 22.01
C VAL A 195 -4.62 -3.67 21.44
N GLY A 196 -4.48 -3.62 20.13
CA GLY A 196 -3.26 -3.17 19.49
C GLY A 196 -2.85 -1.72 19.86
N PHE A 197 -3.80 -0.86 20.20
CA PHE A 197 -3.49 0.50 20.65
C PHE A 197 -2.78 0.53 22.01
N ALA A 198 -2.91 -0.51 22.82
CA ALA A 198 -2.12 -0.63 24.05
C ALA A 198 -0.61 -0.80 23.77
N LEU A 199 -0.23 -1.32 22.60
CA LEU A 199 1.17 -1.43 22.15
C LEU A 199 1.82 -0.06 21.93
N LEU A 200 1.03 1.01 21.73
CA LEU A 200 1.55 2.39 21.61
C LEU A 200 2.25 2.88 22.88
N ARG A 201 2.07 2.19 24.01
CA ARG A 201 2.83 2.46 25.24
C ARG A 201 4.30 2.04 25.11
N ASP A 202 4.63 1.11 24.20
CA ASP A 202 6.04 0.83 23.87
C ASP A 202 6.57 1.93 22.94
N PRO A 203 7.61 2.69 23.37
CA PRO A 203 8.17 3.77 22.56
C PRO A 203 8.74 3.30 21.21
N PHE A 204 9.20 2.06 21.11
CA PHE A 204 9.60 1.45 19.83
C PHE A 204 8.40 1.36 18.88
N PHE A 205 7.30 0.80 19.37
CA PHE A 205 6.09 0.63 18.57
C PHE A 205 5.48 1.95 18.13
N LEU A 206 5.44 2.93 19.04
CA LEU A 206 4.96 4.28 18.73
C LEU A 206 5.82 4.92 17.62
N ALA A 207 7.15 4.85 17.74
CA ALA A 207 8.06 5.39 16.72
C ALA A 207 7.90 4.68 15.37
N ALA A 208 7.72 3.35 15.36
CA ALA A 208 7.43 2.59 14.15
C ALA A 208 6.09 3.02 13.51
N CYS A 209 5.03 3.18 14.31
CA CYS A 209 3.73 3.68 13.84
C CYS A 209 3.84 5.07 13.21
N LEU A 210 4.56 6.01 13.86
CA LEU A 210 4.75 7.38 13.35
C LEU A 210 5.61 7.38 12.07
N ALA A 211 6.68 6.58 12.03
CA ALA A 211 7.48 6.42 10.81
C ALA A 211 6.64 5.88 9.65
N MET A 212 5.77 4.91 9.91
CA MET A 212 4.85 4.35 8.91
C MET A 212 3.75 5.35 8.49
N ALA A 213 3.29 6.21 9.41
CA ALA A 213 2.36 7.29 9.09
C ALA A 213 2.99 8.29 8.12
N ILE A 214 4.26 8.68 8.36
CA ILE A 214 5.01 9.56 7.45
C ILE A 214 5.26 8.84 6.12
N GLN A 215 5.68 7.58 6.13
CA GLN A 215 5.93 6.81 4.91
C GLN A 215 4.68 6.71 4.04
N SER A 216 3.55 6.33 4.63
CA SER A 216 2.27 6.25 3.94
C SER A 216 1.82 7.61 3.39
N GLY A 217 2.07 8.68 4.15
CA GLY A 217 1.81 10.05 3.71
C GLY A 217 2.68 10.48 2.54
N LEU A 218 3.97 10.15 2.54
CA LEU A 218 4.89 10.42 1.44
C LEU A 218 4.48 9.68 0.16
N GLU A 219 4.12 8.39 0.28
CA GLU A 219 3.60 7.61 -0.86
C GLU A 219 2.28 8.18 -1.37
N GLY A 220 1.32 8.46 -0.48
CA GLY A 220 0.02 9.04 -0.86
C GLY A 220 0.17 10.41 -1.50
N MET A 221 0.93 11.31 -0.88
CA MET A 221 1.19 12.63 -1.43
C MET A 221 1.86 12.55 -2.81
N SER A 222 2.76 11.57 -3.01
CA SER A 222 3.39 11.37 -4.32
C SER A 222 2.39 10.87 -5.37
N ASN A 223 1.50 9.96 -5.01
CA ASN A 223 0.47 9.46 -5.93
C ASN A 223 -0.58 10.54 -6.28
N ASP A 224 -0.98 11.34 -5.31
CA ASP A 224 -2.10 12.27 -5.47
C ASP A 224 -1.68 13.61 -6.12
N TRP A 225 -0.44 14.06 -5.89
CA TRP A 225 -0.01 15.41 -6.26
C TRP A 225 1.07 15.47 -7.34
N MET A 226 1.74 14.36 -7.66
CA MET A 226 2.86 14.37 -8.61
C MET A 226 2.43 14.84 -10.01
N THR A 227 1.31 14.33 -10.54
CA THR A 227 0.80 14.75 -11.85
C THR A 227 0.46 16.23 -11.88
N ARG A 228 -0.12 16.76 -10.80
CA ARG A 228 -0.44 18.18 -10.67
C ARG A 228 0.82 19.05 -10.54
N TYR A 229 1.84 18.57 -9.83
CA TYR A 229 3.15 19.22 -9.75
C TYR A 229 3.79 19.30 -11.14
N PHE A 230 3.78 18.22 -11.90
CA PHE A 230 4.29 18.22 -13.27
C PHE A 230 3.54 19.20 -14.17
N LYS A 231 2.21 19.22 -14.11
CA LYS A 231 1.37 20.14 -14.88
C LYS A 231 1.65 21.62 -14.58
N LEU A 232 1.85 21.98 -13.32
CA LEU A 232 1.91 23.37 -12.89
C LEU A 232 3.34 23.94 -12.73
N VAL A 233 4.35 23.06 -12.59
CA VAL A 233 5.73 23.47 -12.24
C VAL A 233 6.76 22.94 -13.23
N VAL A 234 6.64 21.69 -13.66
CA VAL A 234 7.67 21.02 -14.47
C VAL A 234 7.48 21.27 -15.95
N ILE A 235 6.26 21.15 -16.46
CA ILE A 235 5.99 21.18 -17.91
C ILE A 235 5.48 22.57 -18.28
N PRO A 236 6.16 23.30 -19.18
CA PRO A 236 5.63 24.56 -19.70
C PRO A 236 4.25 24.36 -20.34
N PRO A 237 3.31 25.32 -20.17
CA PRO A 237 1.93 25.16 -20.63
C PRO A 237 1.80 24.80 -22.12
N GLU A 238 2.68 25.33 -22.97
CA GLU A 238 2.74 25.06 -24.40
C GLU A 238 3.13 23.62 -24.76
N ASN A 239 3.85 22.93 -23.86
CA ASN A 239 4.35 21.56 -24.04
C ASN A 239 3.55 20.53 -23.23
N PHE A 240 2.51 20.96 -22.51
CA PHE A 240 1.74 20.11 -21.65
C PHE A 240 0.90 19.11 -22.44
N THR A 241 1.03 17.83 -22.07
CA THR A 241 0.11 16.74 -22.46
C THR A 241 -0.24 15.94 -21.22
N GLU A 242 -1.47 15.42 -21.15
CA GLU A 242 -1.87 14.53 -20.04
C GLU A 242 -0.93 13.33 -19.95
N ARG A 243 -0.46 12.81 -21.09
CA ARG A 243 0.52 11.71 -21.14
C ARG A 243 1.83 12.08 -20.46
N SER A 244 2.37 13.29 -20.68
CA SER A 244 3.63 13.72 -20.06
C SER A 244 3.52 13.86 -18.54
N ALA A 245 2.37 14.31 -18.03
CA ALA A 245 2.13 14.36 -16.59
C ALA A 245 2.00 12.94 -15.97
N GLN A 246 1.32 12.03 -16.67
CA GLN A 246 1.16 10.66 -16.18
C GLN A 246 2.47 9.85 -16.20
N LEU A 247 3.43 10.20 -17.06
CA LEU A 247 4.78 9.60 -17.03
C LEU A 247 5.46 9.75 -15.66
N SER A 248 5.11 10.77 -14.89
CA SER A 248 5.61 10.94 -13.52
C SER A 248 5.19 9.80 -12.59
N LEU A 249 3.92 9.40 -12.62
CA LEU A 249 3.40 8.28 -11.81
C LEU A 249 3.96 6.94 -12.30
N VAL A 250 4.10 6.77 -13.63
CA VAL A 250 4.72 5.59 -14.20
C VAL A 250 6.18 5.47 -13.74
N SER A 251 6.93 6.58 -13.79
CA SER A 251 8.34 6.63 -13.33
C SER A 251 8.44 6.28 -11.83
N LEU A 252 7.59 6.88 -10.99
CA LEU A 252 7.52 6.61 -9.55
C LEU A 252 7.25 5.14 -9.26
N THR A 253 6.17 4.63 -9.84
CA THR A 253 5.67 3.27 -9.54
C THR A 253 6.60 2.19 -10.10
N ALA A 254 7.07 2.36 -11.33
CA ALA A 254 7.99 1.42 -11.95
C ALA A 254 9.32 1.34 -11.17
N ALA A 255 9.87 2.49 -10.77
CA ALA A 255 11.08 2.54 -9.95
C ALA A 255 10.87 1.89 -8.58
N MET A 256 9.72 2.13 -7.94
CA MET A 256 9.37 1.50 -6.65
C MET A 256 9.25 -0.02 -6.78
N VAL A 257 8.54 -0.53 -7.78
CA VAL A 257 8.36 -1.98 -8.01
C VAL A 257 9.69 -2.65 -8.33
N ALA A 258 10.50 -2.06 -9.23
CA ALA A 258 11.82 -2.57 -9.57
C ALA A 258 12.73 -2.63 -8.33
N THR A 259 12.73 -1.57 -7.52
CA THR A 259 13.52 -1.52 -6.30
C THR A 259 13.04 -2.55 -5.27
N ARG A 260 11.74 -2.76 -5.09
CA ARG A 260 11.21 -3.81 -4.21
C ARG A 260 11.66 -5.21 -4.65
N PHE A 261 11.72 -5.45 -5.95
CA PHE A 261 12.25 -6.71 -6.48
C PHE A 261 13.74 -6.89 -6.14
N ILE A 262 14.55 -5.85 -6.34
CA ILE A 262 15.98 -5.85 -5.98
C ILE A 262 16.16 -6.04 -4.47
N LEU A 263 15.37 -5.35 -3.65
CA LEU A 263 15.41 -5.43 -2.19
C LEU A 263 15.09 -6.83 -1.65
N ALA A 264 14.25 -7.59 -2.35
CA ALA A 264 13.96 -8.98 -1.99
C ALA A 264 15.24 -9.87 -1.98
N GLY A 265 16.22 -9.54 -2.81
CA GLY A 265 17.55 -10.17 -2.78
C GLY A 265 18.52 -9.45 -1.84
N LEU A 266 18.59 -8.13 -1.93
CA LEU A 266 19.59 -7.28 -1.28
C LEU A 266 19.51 -7.33 0.26
N LEU A 267 18.31 -7.38 0.83
CA LEU A 267 18.08 -7.45 2.28
C LEU A 267 18.57 -8.75 2.93
N LYS A 268 18.96 -9.75 2.13
CA LYS A 268 19.62 -10.97 2.63
C LYS A 268 21.10 -10.74 2.92
N TRP A 269 21.73 -9.75 2.27
CA TRP A 269 23.16 -9.52 2.29
C TRP A 269 23.54 -8.20 2.96
N ILE A 270 22.66 -7.20 2.88
CA ILE A 270 22.91 -5.85 3.42
C ILE A 270 22.05 -5.63 4.66
N ALA A 271 22.68 -5.10 5.71
CA ALA A 271 21.99 -4.78 6.94
C ALA A 271 20.86 -3.76 6.70
N SER A 272 19.68 -4.03 7.22
CA SER A 272 18.48 -3.20 7.07
C SER A 272 18.67 -1.71 7.44
N PRO A 273 19.48 -1.33 8.45
CA PRO A 273 19.75 0.08 8.72
C PRO A 273 20.46 0.82 7.57
N ILE A 274 21.36 0.13 6.84
CA ILE A 274 22.06 0.73 5.68
C ILE A 274 21.04 0.96 4.56
N VAL A 275 20.15 -0.01 4.33
CA VAL A 275 19.09 0.10 3.33
C VAL A 275 18.14 1.26 3.65
N LEU A 276 17.75 1.44 4.93
CA LEU A 276 16.92 2.57 5.36
C LEU A 276 17.62 3.92 5.14
N ALA A 277 18.90 4.01 5.47
CA ALA A 277 19.69 5.23 5.25
C ALA A 277 19.80 5.57 3.75
N ALA A 278 20.09 4.56 2.91
CA ALA A 278 20.12 4.73 1.45
C ALA A 278 18.75 5.14 0.89
N SER A 279 17.65 4.58 1.41
CA SER A 279 16.29 4.95 1.03
C SER A 279 15.98 6.42 1.32
N LEU A 280 16.29 6.89 2.53
CA LEU A 280 16.12 8.31 2.89
C LEU A 280 16.98 9.22 2.02
N ALA A 281 18.24 8.84 1.76
CA ALA A 281 19.14 9.60 0.90
C ALA A 281 18.61 9.67 -0.55
N LEU A 282 18.20 8.54 -1.13
CA LEU A 282 17.65 8.50 -2.50
C LEU A 282 16.40 9.35 -2.63
N THR A 283 15.46 9.25 -1.67
CA THR A 283 14.24 10.07 -1.69
C THR A 283 14.58 11.56 -1.56
N SER A 284 15.54 11.91 -0.69
CA SER A 284 15.95 13.32 -0.50
C SER A 284 16.62 13.88 -1.75
N ILE A 285 17.54 13.12 -2.37
CA ILE A 285 18.18 13.49 -3.64
C ILE A 285 17.11 13.65 -4.72
N GLY A 286 16.18 12.71 -4.83
CA GLY A 286 15.07 12.79 -5.79
C GLY A 286 14.20 14.02 -5.59
N ALA A 287 13.89 14.41 -4.35
CA ALA A 287 13.13 15.62 -4.04
C ALA A 287 13.89 16.89 -4.41
N ILE A 288 15.22 16.94 -4.17
CA ILE A 288 16.08 18.07 -4.55
C ILE A 288 16.15 18.19 -6.08
N VAL A 289 16.38 17.07 -6.78
CA VAL A 289 16.40 17.04 -8.25
C VAL A 289 15.06 17.53 -8.80
N LEU A 290 13.95 17.05 -8.26
CA LEU A 290 12.62 17.47 -8.68
C LEU A 290 12.39 18.99 -8.45
N GLN A 291 12.87 19.54 -7.33
CA GLN A 291 12.77 20.95 -7.01
C GLN A 291 13.52 21.85 -8.01
N THR A 292 14.67 21.37 -8.52
CA THR A 292 15.52 22.12 -9.47
C THR A 292 15.13 21.86 -10.94
N SER A 293 14.14 21.03 -11.20
CA SER A 293 13.75 20.59 -12.55
C SER A 293 12.59 21.37 -13.17
N ALA A 294 12.28 22.58 -12.65
CA ALA A 294 11.25 23.42 -13.23
C ALA A 294 11.53 23.69 -14.74
N GLY A 295 10.53 23.48 -15.58
CA GLY A 295 10.65 23.65 -17.03
C GLY A 295 11.36 22.51 -17.78
N SER A 296 11.78 21.42 -17.11
CA SER A 296 12.53 20.33 -17.74
C SER A 296 11.99 18.94 -17.35
N LEU A 297 11.41 18.24 -18.32
CA LEU A 297 10.75 16.97 -18.10
C LEU A 297 11.72 15.84 -17.69
N THR A 298 12.84 15.69 -18.39
CA THR A 298 13.76 14.56 -18.19
C THR A 298 14.36 14.52 -16.78
N PRO A 299 14.98 15.59 -16.25
CA PRO A 299 15.50 15.56 -14.88
C PRO A 299 14.39 15.40 -13.83
N ALA A 300 13.18 15.95 -14.08
CA ALA A 300 12.04 15.74 -13.19
C ALA A 300 11.62 14.25 -13.12
N LEU A 301 11.60 13.53 -14.24
CA LEU A 301 11.33 12.10 -14.27
C LEU A 301 12.41 11.30 -13.53
N VAL A 302 13.69 11.69 -13.67
CA VAL A 302 14.78 11.08 -12.90
C VAL A 302 14.61 11.32 -11.40
N GLY A 303 14.28 12.56 -10.99
CA GLY A 303 13.98 12.88 -9.59
C GLY A 303 12.83 12.05 -9.05
N THR A 304 11.77 11.88 -9.83
CA THR A 304 10.60 11.07 -9.48
C THR A 304 10.96 9.59 -9.36
N ALA A 305 11.79 9.05 -10.27
CA ALA A 305 12.30 7.68 -10.17
C ALA A 305 13.13 7.46 -8.89
N LEU A 306 14.01 8.40 -8.55
CA LEU A 306 14.79 8.35 -7.30
C LEU A 306 13.89 8.36 -6.05
N ILE A 307 12.81 9.17 -6.06
CA ILE A 307 11.80 9.15 -5.01
C ILE A 307 11.16 7.77 -4.90
N GLY A 308 10.74 7.18 -6.03
CA GLY A 308 10.17 5.83 -6.06
C GLY A 308 11.14 4.77 -5.52
N CYS A 309 12.41 4.81 -5.93
CA CYS A 309 13.45 3.93 -5.40
C CYS A 309 13.59 4.06 -3.88
N GLY A 310 13.62 5.29 -3.38
CA GLY A 310 13.81 5.52 -1.96
C GLY A 310 12.61 5.11 -1.10
N LEU A 311 11.39 5.36 -1.55
CA LEU A 311 10.17 4.99 -0.81
C LEU A 311 9.95 3.48 -0.73
N ALA A 312 10.61 2.68 -1.58
CA ALA A 312 10.38 1.24 -1.70
C ALA A 312 10.71 0.42 -0.45
N ALA A 313 11.73 0.83 0.34
CA ALA A 313 12.31 -0.03 1.39
C ALA A 313 11.75 0.20 2.79
N ILE A 314 11.28 1.39 3.12
CA ILE A 314 10.91 1.75 4.50
C ILE A 314 9.77 0.85 5.00
N PHE A 315 8.73 0.68 4.19
CA PHE A 315 7.58 -0.14 4.53
C PHE A 315 7.95 -1.60 4.89
N PRO A 316 8.61 -2.39 4.02
CA PRO A 316 8.93 -3.79 4.30
C PRO A 316 9.93 -3.96 5.45
N VAL A 317 10.87 -3.04 5.60
CA VAL A 317 11.88 -3.12 6.67
C VAL A 317 11.26 -2.83 8.04
N VAL A 318 10.47 -1.77 8.18
CA VAL A 318 9.82 -1.42 9.45
C VAL A 318 8.84 -2.50 9.87
N LEU A 319 8.01 -3.03 8.96
CA LEU A 319 7.13 -4.16 9.25
C LEU A 319 7.92 -5.42 9.64
N GLY A 320 9.07 -5.66 9.00
CA GLY A 320 9.99 -6.73 9.38
C GLY A 320 10.41 -6.62 10.84
N TYR A 321 10.85 -5.44 11.26
CA TYR A 321 11.24 -5.15 12.65
C TYR A 321 10.09 -5.32 13.65
N VAL A 322 8.89 -4.89 13.30
CA VAL A 322 7.72 -5.06 14.14
C VAL A 322 7.31 -6.54 14.24
N GLY A 323 7.39 -7.29 13.14
CA GLY A 323 7.17 -8.73 13.15
C GLY A 323 8.19 -9.49 14.01
N ASP A 324 9.46 -9.05 14.03
CA ASP A 324 10.48 -9.62 14.91
C ASP A 324 10.20 -9.34 16.40
N ARG A 325 9.72 -8.14 16.70
CA ARG A 325 9.47 -7.69 18.08
C ARG A 325 8.19 -8.28 18.67
N TYR A 326 7.15 -8.48 17.84
CA TYR A 326 5.83 -8.94 18.27
C TYR A 326 5.36 -10.21 17.52
N PRO A 327 6.12 -11.33 17.59
CA PRO A 327 5.83 -12.51 16.79
C PRO A 327 4.48 -13.18 17.15
N THR A 328 4.04 -13.06 18.41
CA THR A 328 2.77 -13.62 18.90
C THR A 328 1.56 -12.73 18.61
N LEU A 329 1.79 -11.45 18.32
CA LEU A 329 0.76 -10.42 18.11
C LEU A 329 0.95 -9.71 16.75
N SER A 330 1.56 -10.36 15.76
CA SER A 330 1.89 -9.72 14.48
C SER A 330 0.64 -9.19 13.77
N GLY A 331 -0.45 -9.92 13.77
CA GLY A 331 -1.72 -9.47 13.20
C GLY A 331 -2.22 -8.19 13.86
N THR A 332 -2.32 -8.19 15.18
CA THR A 332 -2.77 -7.04 15.99
C THR A 332 -1.81 -5.84 15.85
N ALA A 333 -0.49 -6.06 15.88
CA ALA A 333 0.50 -5.00 15.69
C ALA A 333 0.41 -4.38 14.30
N PHE A 334 0.32 -5.19 13.24
CA PHE A 334 0.20 -4.70 11.88
C PHE A 334 -1.12 -3.97 11.63
N SER A 335 -2.23 -4.44 12.20
CA SER A 335 -3.53 -3.75 12.16
C SER A 335 -3.42 -2.32 12.70
N THR A 336 -2.82 -2.17 13.88
CA THR A 336 -2.63 -0.86 14.50
C THR A 336 -1.73 0.05 13.65
N ILE A 337 -0.62 -0.49 13.13
CA ILE A 337 0.28 0.26 12.24
C ILE A 337 -0.45 0.74 10.99
N PHE A 338 -1.23 -0.13 10.33
CA PHE A 338 -1.93 0.25 9.10
C PHE A 338 -3.01 1.30 9.32
N VAL A 339 -3.74 1.23 10.42
CA VAL A 339 -4.72 2.27 10.80
C VAL A 339 -4.02 3.61 11.00
N ILE A 340 -2.89 3.63 11.73
CA ILE A 340 -2.13 4.86 11.99
C ILE A 340 -1.45 5.37 10.70
N ALA A 341 -0.94 4.46 9.85
CA ALA A 341 -0.36 4.81 8.55
C ALA A 341 -1.39 5.46 7.61
N LEU A 342 -2.60 4.89 7.53
CA LEU A 342 -3.70 5.46 6.73
C LEU A 342 -4.15 6.83 7.29
N ALA A 343 -4.27 6.96 8.61
CA ALA A 343 -4.57 8.24 9.24
C ALA A 343 -3.49 9.29 8.95
N GLY A 344 -2.21 8.89 9.00
CA GLY A 344 -1.07 9.73 8.64
C GLY A 344 -1.11 10.17 7.18
N ASN A 345 -1.41 9.25 6.26
CA ASN A 345 -1.61 9.55 4.85
C ASN A 345 -2.68 10.64 4.66
N MET A 346 -3.85 10.46 5.25
CA MET A 346 -4.95 11.42 5.17
C MET A 346 -4.56 12.80 5.74
N ALA A 347 -3.89 12.82 6.90
CA ALA A 347 -3.46 14.06 7.56
C ALA A 347 -2.41 14.81 6.73
N ILE A 348 -1.40 14.11 6.22
CA ILE A 348 -0.32 14.69 5.41
C ILE A 348 -0.87 15.23 4.07
N ASN A 349 -1.71 14.46 3.38
CA ASN A 349 -2.36 14.90 2.14
C ASN A 349 -3.25 16.12 2.37
N LYS A 350 -4.04 16.13 3.44
CA LYS A 350 -4.86 17.29 3.80
C LYS A 350 -4.01 18.52 4.10
N THR A 351 -2.93 18.34 4.86
CA THR A 351 -1.99 19.42 5.19
C THR A 351 -1.35 19.99 3.92
N PHE A 352 -0.87 19.12 3.02
CA PHE A 352 -0.32 19.58 1.76
C PHE A 352 -1.37 20.29 0.87
N SER A 353 -2.60 19.80 0.84
CA SER A 353 -3.70 20.45 0.13
C SER A 353 -3.90 21.90 0.61
N LEU A 354 -3.85 22.14 1.92
CA LEU A 354 -3.97 23.47 2.51
C LEU A 354 -2.75 24.37 2.16
N ILE A 355 -1.54 23.79 2.17
CA ILE A 355 -0.32 24.50 1.75
C ILE A 355 -0.38 24.88 0.27
N ALA A 356 -0.78 23.93 -0.58
CA ALA A 356 -0.90 24.16 -2.02
C ALA A 356 -1.94 25.24 -2.39
N GLN A 357 -3.03 25.33 -1.62
CA GLN A 357 -4.05 26.37 -1.79
C GLN A 357 -3.56 27.76 -1.35
N ARG A 358 -2.79 27.86 -0.26
CA ARG A 358 -2.34 29.12 0.32
C ARG A 358 -1.07 29.67 -0.34
N HIS A 359 -0.19 28.79 -0.76
CA HIS A 359 1.12 29.17 -1.31
C HIS A 359 1.28 28.72 -2.76
N SER A 360 1.55 27.43 -2.99
CA SER A 360 1.66 26.84 -4.32
C SER A 360 1.92 25.32 -4.22
N VAL A 361 1.57 24.58 -5.26
CA VAL A 361 1.99 23.19 -5.45
C VAL A 361 3.51 23.05 -5.53
N ALA A 362 4.25 24.13 -5.88
CA ALA A 362 5.70 24.16 -5.89
C ALA A 362 6.36 23.85 -4.53
N GLN A 363 5.61 23.95 -3.42
CA GLN A 363 6.07 23.55 -2.07
C GLN A 363 6.15 22.01 -1.86
N TYR A 364 5.75 21.20 -2.87
CA TYR A 364 5.74 19.75 -2.77
C TYR A 364 7.10 19.16 -2.36
N PRO A 365 8.25 19.48 -3.02
CA PRO A 365 9.54 18.90 -2.64
C PRO A 365 10.01 19.37 -1.25
N GLN A 366 9.74 20.61 -0.87
CA GLN A 366 10.13 21.14 0.45
C GLN A 366 9.39 20.41 1.59
N MET A 367 8.06 20.21 1.44
CA MET A 367 7.31 19.44 2.42
C MET A 367 7.81 18.00 2.51
N MET A 368 8.12 17.37 1.36
CA MET A 368 8.71 16.03 1.33
C MET A 368 10.02 15.99 2.12
N LEU A 369 10.94 16.92 1.91
CA LEU A 369 12.21 17.00 2.64
C LEU A 369 12.00 17.17 4.16
N GLY A 370 11.04 17.99 4.57
CA GLY A 370 10.69 18.15 5.98
C GLY A 370 10.18 16.86 6.61
N LEU A 371 9.30 16.13 5.92
CA LEU A 371 8.79 14.83 6.36
C LEU A 371 9.89 13.76 6.41
N LEU A 372 10.82 13.77 5.45
CA LEU A 372 11.98 12.88 5.45
C LEU A 372 12.91 13.12 6.64
N ALA A 373 13.15 14.38 7.02
CA ALA A 373 13.91 14.70 8.23
C ALA A 373 13.24 14.14 9.49
N CYS A 374 11.92 14.30 9.64
CA CYS A 374 11.17 13.68 10.73
C CYS A 374 11.25 12.15 10.70
N SER A 375 11.10 11.55 9.51
CA SER A 375 11.22 10.09 9.33
C SER A 375 12.61 9.59 9.72
N ALA A 376 13.68 10.31 9.37
CA ALA A 376 15.06 9.96 9.73
C ALA A 376 15.25 9.87 11.25
N VAL A 377 14.73 10.83 12.01
CA VAL A 377 14.79 10.83 13.48
C VAL A 377 14.05 9.62 14.06
N LEU A 378 12.83 9.33 13.56
CA LEU A 378 12.03 8.20 14.03
C LEU A 378 12.70 6.86 13.70
N LEU A 379 13.21 6.70 12.48
CA LEU A 379 13.89 5.47 12.05
C LEU A 379 15.21 5.26 12.82
N PHE A 380 15.96 6.32 13.09
CA PHE A 380 17.14 6.23 13.95
C PHE A 380 16.77 5.70 15.34
N PHE A 381 15.69 6.20 15.94
CA PHE A 381 15.19 5.72 17.22
C PHE A 381 14.75 4.25 17.16
N VAL A 382 14.01 3.85 16.13
CA VAL A 382 13.59 2.46 15.89
C VAL A 382 14.81 1.53 15.81
N ILE A 383 15.81 1.89 15.00
CA ILE A 383 17.05 1.09 14.84
C ILE A 383 17.80 0.95 16.15
N LYS A 384 17.97 2.04 16.91
CA LYS A 384 18.65 2.04 18.20
C LYS A 384 17.98 1.09 19.20
N ARG A 385 16.64 1.07 19.23
CA ARG A 385 15.86 0.23 20.16
C ARG A 385 15.90 -1.26 19.79
N ILE A 386 16.01 -1.60 18.51
CA ILE A 386 16.19 -2.98 18.07
C ILE A 386 17.58 -3.48 18.46
N GLY A 387 18.64 -2.70 18.23
CA GLY A 387 20.01 -3.08 18.58
C GLY A 387 20.20 -3.35 20.06
N SER A 388 19.42 -2.68 20.92
CA SER A 388 19.45 -2.92 22.37
C SER A 388 18.67 -4.17 22.83
N ALA A 389 17.70 -4.63 22.02
CA ALA A 389 16.86 -5.80 22.33
C ALA A 389 17.46 -7.13 21.85
N PHE A 390 18.33 -7.08 20.83
CA PHE A 390 19.03 -8.24 20.28
C PHE A 390 20.52 -7.91 20.17
N PRO A 391 21.29 -8.02 21.26
CA PRO A 391 22.74 -7.89 21.18
C PRO A 391 23.25 -8.97 20.22
N ARG A 392 23.96 -8.57 19.16
CA ARG A 392 24.60 -9.49 18.23
C ARG A 392 25.41 -10.48 19.04
N SER A 393 25.09 -11.78 18.98
CA SER A 393 26.02 -12.81 19.37
C SER A 393 27.26 -12.66 18.47
N THR A 394 28.32 -12.12 19.01
CA THR A 394 29.66 -12.16 18.41
C THR A 394 30.08 -13.62 18.34
N SER A 395 29.98 -14.22 17.17
CA SER A 395 30.69 -15.45 16.84
C SER A 395 31.47 -15.24 15.56
#